data_a4a911d3b83ecee020bef631c11614d6
#
_entry.id   a4a911d3b83ecee020bef631c11614d6
#
_cell.length_a   1.000
_cell.length_b   1.000
_cell.length_c   1.000
_cell.angle_alpha   90.00
_cell.angle_beta   90.00
_cell.angle_gamma   90.00
#
_symmetry.space_group_name_H-M   'P 1'
#
loop_
_entity.id
_entity.type
_entity.pdbx_description
1 polymer ?
#
loop_
_entity_poly.entity_id
_entity_poly.type
_entity_poly.pdbx_seq_one_letter_code
_entity_poly.pdbx_strand_id
1 'polypeptide(L)'
;MRTKKIHIRNGRLIDPKNGTDSALDVFIADGRVAAIGQAPAGFTADQVIDASRQIVCPGLVDLSARLAGIESELLAAVAGGVTALACPPDTNPPLDEPGLVERLVRRSETLGLAHVYPIGALTRQLAGEKLTELSDLTRAGCIAFSQAKQPIDDTQVLLRAMQYAATFGYAIRLRPQDHHLARDGVAHDGEVASRLGLTGIPVCAETIAIGTALQLARETGVRLHLSRLSSAAGVALVREARRTGMAVTCDVTIHHLHLSDMDIGYFDSHARFDPPLRSASDRDALRAAAADGLASICSDHTPVDEDGKQLPFAEAVPGATGLELLLPLTLKWAEEMKLPLSAALARITCDPAAILGIEAGALGLGSLADVCIFDPAAPWQVTPEALRSEGKNTPFLGYEMTGRVRTTLVGGRIVFAA
;
A
#
# COMPACT_ATOMS: atom_id res chain seq x y z
N MET A 1 -27.27 6.01 -13.02
CA MET A 1 -27.86 4.65 -12.91
C MET A 1 -28.22 4.40 -11.45
N ARG A 2 -29.41 3.83 -11.15
CA ARG A 2 -29.78 3.45 -9.80
C ARG A 2 -28.85 2.31 -9.37
N THR A 3 -28.15 2.46 -8.25
CA THR A 3 -27.31 1.40 -7.67
C THR A 3 -28.21 0.23 -7.24
N LYS A 4 -27.81 -0.99 -7.60
CA LYS A 4 -28.55 -2.20 -7.23
C LYS A 4 -28.54 -2.37 -5.72
N LYS A 5 -29.64 -2.87 -5.16
CA LYS A 5 -29.67 -3.37 -3.80
C LYS A 5 -29.05 -4.77 -3.76
N ILE A 6 -28.03 -4.96 -2.92
CA ILE A 6 -27.29 -6.23 -2.85
C ILE A 6 -27.43 -6.82 -1.44
N HIS A 7 -27.65 -8.12 -1.39
CA HIS A 7 -27.63 -8.91 -0.17
C HIS A 7 -26.46 -9.91 -0.25
N ILE A 8 -25.45 -9.73 0.61
CA ILE A 8 -24.36 -10.69 0.80
C ILE A 8 -24.72 -11.55 2.00
N ARG A 9 -24.83 -12.86 1.79
CA ARG A 9 -25.32 -13.80 2.81
C ARG A 9 -24.33 -14.95 3.07
N ASN A 10 -24.49 -15.58 4.24
CA ASN A 10 -23.78 -16.81 4.63
C ASN A 10 -22.25 -16.65 4.78
N GLY A 11 -21.70 -15.44 4.69
CA GLY A 11 -20.27 -15.19 4.87
C GLY A 11 -19.87 -14.95 6.33
N ARG A 12 -18.60 -15.16 6.65
CA ARG A 12 -18.02 -14.67 7.89
C ARG A 12 -17.59 -13.22 7.65
N LEU A 13 -18.33 -12.29 8.25
CA LEU A 13 -17.98 -10.85 8.22
C LEU A 13 -16.85 -10.58 9.20
N ILE A 14 -15.73 -10.05 8.69
CA ILE A 14 -14.62 -9.55 9.50
C ILE A 14 -14.41 -8.09 9.18
N ASP A 15 -14.76 -7.23 10.11
CA ASP A 15 -14.55 -5.78 10.03
C ASP A 15 -13.71 -5.32 11.23
N PRO A 16 -12.39 -5.17 11.06
CA PRO A 16 -11.49 -4.82 12.15
C PRO A 16 -11.81 -3.47 12.79
N LYS A 17 -12.25 -2.49 11.99
CA LYS A 17 -12.57 -1.14 12.46
C LYS A 17 -13.72 -1.15 13.47
N ASN A 18 -14.72 -1.99 13.24
CA ASN A 18 -15.92 -2.09 14.07
C ASN A 18 -15.86 -3.28 15.04
N GLY A 19 -14.75 -4.02 15.11
CA GLY A 19 -14.57 -5.16 16.00
C GLY A 19 -15.50 -6.34 15.68
N THR A 20 -15.95 -6.46 14.43
CA THR A 20 -16.86 -7.52 14.00
C THR A 20 -16.07 -8.71 13.48
N ASP A 21 -16.40 -9.91 13.97
CA ASP A 21 -15.90 -11.19 13.45
C ASP A 21 -16.98 -12.25 13.71
N SER A 22 -17.94 -12.37 12.81
CA SER A 22 -19.12 -13.23 13.00
C SER A 22 -19.77 -13.60 11.65
N ALA A 23 -20.56 -14.66 11.63
CA ALA A 23 -21.41 -14.99 10.48
C ALA A 23 -22.61 -14.05 10.44
N LEU A 24 -22.51 -13.00 9.63
CA LEU A 24 -23.51 -11.94 9.50
C LEU A 24 -23.72 -11.58 8.03
N ASP A 25 -24.98 -11.36 7.67
CA ASP A 25 -25.33 -10.87 6.35
C ASP A 25 -25.07 -9.37 6.23
N VAL A 26 -24.74 -8.91 5.03
CA VAL A 26 -24.53 -7.48 4.71
C VAL A 26 -25.54 -7.05 3.66
N PHE A 27 -26.25 -5.95 3.94
CA PHE A 27 -27.26 -5.36 3.06
C PHE A 27 -26.74 -4.04 2.51
N ILE A 28 -26.71 -3.88 1.20
CA ILE A 28 -26.20 -2.71 0.51
C ILE A 28 -27.32 -2.04 -0.27
N ALA A 29 -27.45 -0.74 -0.13
CA ALA A 29 -28.35 0.10 -0.91
C ALA A 29 -27.68 1.46 -1.20
N ASP A 30 -27.93 2.02 -2.35
CA ASP A 30 -27.43 3.34 -2.77
C ASP A 30 -25.90 3.50 -2.62
N GLY A 31 -25.16 2.40 -2.86
CA GLY A 31 -23.71 2.36 -2.78
C GLY A 31 -23.13 2.33 -1.37
N ARG A 32 -23.97 2.18 -0.34
CA ARG A 32 -23.59 2.17 1.08
C ARG A 32 -24.12 0.94 1.81
N VAL A 33 -23.52 0.61 2.94
CA VAL A 33 -23.99 -0.43 3.85
C VAL A 33 -25.29 0.05 4.51
N ALA A 34 -26.39 -0.59 4.17
CA ALA A 34 -27.74 -0.26 4.69
C ALA A 34 -28.07 -0.97 6.01
N ALA A 35 -27.55 -2.18 6.20
CA ALA A 35 -27.67 -2.94 7.44
C ALA A 35 -26.67 -4.10 7.51
N ILE A 36 -26.45 -4.62 8.72
CA ILE A 36 -25.66 -5.81 9.01
C ILE A 36 -26.50 -6.75 9.89
N GLY A 37 -26.48 -8.04 9.58
CA GLY A 37 -27.20 -9.10 10.30
C GLY A 37 -28.66 -9.23 9.89
N GLN A 38 -29.47 -8.19 10.05
CA GLN A 38 -30.91 -8.23 9.73
C GLN A 38 -31.25 -7.29 8.58
N ALA A 39 -32.10 -7.78 7.68
CA ALA A 39 -32.57 -6.96 6.56
C ALA A 39 -33.37 -5.75 7.05
N PRO A 40 -33.15 -4.56 6.46
CA PRO A 40 -34.02 -3.41 6.74
C PRO A 40 -35.48 -3.70 6.34
N ALA A 41 -36.44 -3.09 7.04
CA ALA A 41 -37.86 -3.25 6.71
C ALA A 41 -38.13 -2.89 5.24
N GLY A 42 -38.79 -3.78 4.51
CA GLY A 42 -39.09 -3.60 3.07
C GLY A 42 -37.86 -3.70 2.11
N PHE A 43 -36.74 -4.22 2.60
CA PHE A 43 -35.57 -4.45 1.73
C PHE A 43 -35.84 -5.63 0.80
N THR A 44 -35.77 -5.38 -0.50
CA THR A 44 -35.78 -6.43 -1.53
C THR A 44 -34.49 -6.29 -2.32
N ALA A 45 -33.66 -7.33 -2.31
CA ALA A 45 -32.38 -7.35 -3.04
C ALA A 45 -32.64 -7.50 -4.55
N ASP A 46 -31.96 -6.67 -5.35
CA ASP A 46 -31.89 -6.85 -6.80
C ASP A 46 -30.88 -7.96 -7.17
N GLN A 47 -29.91 -8.18 -6.27
CA GLN A 47 -28.87 -9.20 -6.43
C GLN A 47 -28.50 -9.81 -5.09
N VAL A 48 -28.31 -11.14 -5.07
CA VAL A 48 -27.85 -11.89 -3.88
C VAL A 48 -26.47 -12.49 -4.19
N ILE A 49 -25.54 -12.32 -3.27
CA ILE A 49 -24.20 -12.94 -3.31
C ILE A 49 -24.15 -13.96 -2.18
N ASP A 50 -23.93 -15.22 -2.52
CA ASP A 50 -23.73 -16.28 -1.53
C ASP A 50 -22.24 -16.40 -1.21
N ALA A 51 -21.85 -15.97 -0.02
CA ALA A 51 -20.48 -16.01 0.49
C ALA A 51 -20.21 -17.21 1.41
N SER A 52 -20.94 -18.32 1.23
CA SER A 52 -20.75 -19.53 2.02
C SER A 52 -19.28 -20.00 2.00
N ARG A 53 -18.72 -20.22 3.20
CA ARG A 53 -17.31 -20.58 3.42
C ARG A 53 -16.30 -19.49 2.99
N GLN A 54 -16.76 -18.28 2.75
CA GLN A 54 -15.92 -17.15 2.37
C GLN A 54 -15.90 -16.11 3.49
N ILE A 55 -14.89 -15.28 3.45
CA ILE A 55 -14.75 -14.12 4.31
C ILE A 55 -15.23 -12.90 3.54
N VAL A 56 -16.06 -12.11 4.21
CA VAL A 56 -16.51 -10.79 3.76
C VAL A 56 -15.78 -9.76 4.62
N CYS A 57 -14.99 -8.89 4.01
CA CYS A 57 -14.29 -7.84 4.74
C CYS A 57 -14.41 -6.50 4.00
N PRO A 58 -14.05 -5.38 4.65
CA PRO A 58 -13.88 -4.12 3.94
C PRO A 58 -12.94 -4.28 2.74
N GLY A 59 -13.18 -3.54 1.69
CA GLY A 59 -12.26 -3.46 0.58
C GLY A 59 -10.86 -3.09 1.07
N LEU A 60 -9.84 -3.72 0.49
CA LEU A 60 -8.46 -3.49 0.88
C LEU A 60 -8.03 -2.08 0.48
N VAL A 61 -7.15 -1.49 1.29
CA VAL A 61 -6.60 -0.16 1.08
C VAL A 61 -5.08 -0.27 0.95
N ASP A 62 -4.54 0.20 -0.17
CA ASP A 62 -3.10 0.16 -0.41
C ASP A 62 -2.45 1.55 -0.31
N LEU A 63 -1.35 1.63 0.41
CA LEU A 63 -0.64 2.89 0.65
C LEU A 63 0.29 3.30 -0.51
N SER A 64 0.62 2.39 -1.44
CA SER A 64 1.57 2.70 -2.51
C SER A 64 1.39 1.77 -3.72
N ALA A 65 0.76 2.28 -4.79
CA ALA A 65 0.67 1.57 -6.06
C ALA A 65 0.96 2.50 -7.24
N ARG A 66 1.92 2.13 -8.08
CA ARG A 66 2.22 2.81 -9.34
C ARG A 66 1.33 2.28 -10.46
N LEU A 67 0.71 3.20 -11.18
CA LEU A 67 -0.28 2.91 -12.22
C LEU A 67 0.32 3.17 -13.61
N ALA A 68 1.29 2.34 -14.03
CA ALA A 68 1.93 2.48 -15.34
C ALA A 68 0.91 2.37 -16.49
N GLY A 69 0.05 1.36 -16.46
CA GLY A 69 -1.18 1.25 -17.26
C GLY A 69 -2.39 1.39 -16.36
N ILE A 70 -2.96 2.59 -16.22
CA ILE A 70 -4.01 2.84 -15.21
C ILE A 70 -5.16 1.83 -15.25
N GLU A 71 -5.59 1.38 -16.42
CA GLU A 71 -6.70 0.44 -16.57
C GLU A 71 -6.31 -0.97 -16.13
N SER A 72 -5.16 -1.48 -16.60
CA SER A 72 -4.64 -2.81 -16.22
C SER A 72 -4.35 -2.89 -14.73
N GLU A 73 -3.74 -1.84 -14.16
CA GLU A 73 -3.38 -1.86 -12.74
C GLU A 73 -4.60 -1.68 -11.83
N LEU A 74 -5.63 -0.97 -12.26
CA LEU A 74 -6.90 -0.92 -11.51
C LEU A 74 -7.68 -2.25 -11.62
N LEU A 75 -7.58 -2.97 -12.75
CA LEU A 75 -8.10 -4.33 -12.86
C LEU A 75 -7.35 -5.30 -11.92
N ALA A 76 -6.03 -5.17 -11.83
CA ALA A 76 -5.21 -5.93 -10.87
C ALA A 76 -5.59 -5.58 -9.42
N ALA A 77 -5.81 -4.31 -9.11
CA ALA A 77 -6.24 -3.86 -7.79
C ALA A 77 -7.53 -4.57 -7.35
N VAL A 78 -8.58 -4.49 -8.17
CA VAL A 78 -9.87 -5.12 -7.82
C VAL A 78 -9.82 -6.64 -7.86
N ALA A 79 -8.98 -7.26 -8.68
CA ALA A 79 -8.73 -8.71 -8.66
C ALA A 79 -8.02 -9.14 -7.36
N GLY A 80 -7.17 -8.28 -6.79
CA GLY A 80 -6.54 -8.45 -5.48
C GLY A 80 -7.41 -8.03 -4.29
N GLY A 81 -8.65 -7.55 -4.52
CA GLY A 81 -9.56 -7.07 -3.46
C GLY A 81 -9.29 -5.64 -3.01
N VAL A 82 -8.38 -4.93 -3.66
CA VAL A 82 -8.04 -3.53 -3.33
C VAL A 82 -9.09 -2.62 -3.95
N THR A 83 -9.78 -1.85 -3.11
CA THR A 83 -10.83 -0.91 -3.53
C THR A 83 -10.38 0.55 -3.45
N ALA A 84 -9.31 0.82 -2.72
CA ALA A 84 -8.74 2.15 -2.55
C ALA A 84 -7.21 2.06 -2.54
N LEU A 85 -6.54 2.95 -3.28
CA LEU A 85 -5.08 2.97 -3.33
C LEU A 85 -4.53 4.38 -3.44
N ALA A 86 -3.35 4.61 -2.85
CA ALA A 86 -2.59 5.83 -2.98
C ALA A 86 -1.61 5.71 -4.17
N CYS A 87 -1.70 6.65 -5.11
CA CYS A 87 -0.80 6.73 -6.25
C CYS A 87 0.33 7.72 -5.91
N PRO A 88 1.60 7.27 -5.82
CA PRO A 88 2.73 8.15 -5.53
C PRO A 88 3.00 9.15 -6.67
N PRO A 89 3.73 10.25 -6.40
CA PRO A 89 3.87 11.36 -7.35
C PRO A 89 4.85 11.10 -8.50
N ASP A 90 5.61 10.00 -8.47
CA ASP A 90 6.61 9.63 -9.47
C ASP A 90 6.00 8.99 -10.75
N THR A 91 4.92 9.59 -11.21
CA THR A 91 4.32 9.32 -12.52
C THR A 91 5.13 9.99 -13.64
N ASN A 92 4.78 9.75 -14.90
CA ASN A 92 5.38 10.43 -16.03
C ASN A 92 4.31 11.21 -16.85
N PRO A 93 4.27 12.56 -16.77
CA PRO A 93 5.06 13.45 -15.89
C PRO A 93 4.68 13.33 -14.41
N PRO A 94 5.53 13.83 -13.47
CA PRO A 94 5.24 13.81 -12.03
C PRO A 94 3.97 14.59 -11.66
N LEU A 95 3.30 14.21 -10.54
CA LEU A 95 2.09 14.89 -10.06
C LEU A 95 2.45 16.20 -9.33
N ASP A 96 2.99 17.16 -10.05
CA ASP A 96 3.43 18.48 -9.55
C ASP A 96 2.59 19.67 -10.04
N GLU A 97 1.60 19.40 -10.90
CA GLU A 97 0.66 20.39 -11.41
C GLU A 97 -0.80 19.93 -11.27
N PRO A 98 -1.74 20.86 -10.94
CA PRO A 98 -3.16 20.52 -10.74
C PRO A 98 -3.80 19.76 -11.89
N GLY A 99 -3.51 20.14 -13.14
CA GLY A 99 -4.09 19.50 -14.31
C GLY A 99 -3.72 18.03 -14.49
N LEU A 100 -2.52 17.63 -14.03
CA LEU A 100 -2.08 16.22 -14.03
C LEU A 100 -2.86 15.41 -12.99
N VAL A 101 -3.03 15.97 -11.79
CA VAL A 101 -3.81 15.36 -10.71
C VAL A 101 -5.27 15.17 -11.12
N GLU A 102 -5.92 16.23 -11.65
CA GLU A 102 -7.30 16.17 -12.13
C GLU A 102 -7.48 15.13 -13.25
N ARG A 103 -6.51 15.03 -14.16
CA ARG A 103 -6.54 14.02 -15.23
C ARG A 103 -6.54 12.60 -14.66
N LEU A 104 -5.67 12.32 -13.66
CA LEU A 104 -5.61 11.02 -13.00
C LEU A 104 -6.93 10.69 -12.29
N VAL A 105 -7.46 11.63 -11.50
CA VAL A 105 -8.73 11.47 -10.78
C VAL A 105 -9.87 11.19 -11.75
N ARG A 106 -10.06 12.02 -12.78
CA ARG A 106 -11.13 11.84 -13.76
C ARG A 106 -11.02 10.51 -14.52
N ARG A 107 -9.79 10.10 -14.86
CA ARG A 107 -9.60 8.82 -15.56
C ARG A 107 -9.98 7.65 -14.67
N SER A 108 -9.57 7.65 -13.40
CA SER A 108 -9.93 6.59 -12.44
C SER A 108 -11.43 6.52 -12.16
N GLU A 109 -12.09 7.68 -12.01
CA GLU A 109 -13.54 7.76 -11.82
C GLU A 109 -14.31 7.24 -13.04
N THR A 110 -13.81 7.54 -14.26
CA THR A 110 -14.43 7.06 -15.51
C THR A 110 -14.34 5.53 -15.64
N LEU A 111 -13.22 4.94 -15.22
CA LEU A 111 -13.07 3.48 -15.21
C LEU A 111 -13.97 2.84 -14.15
N GLY A 112 -14.19 3.53 -13.03
CA GLY A 112 -15.11 3.09 -11.98
C GLY A 112 -14.72 1.75 -11.35
N LEU A 113 -13.41 1.49 -11.27
CA LEU A 113 -12.80 0.33 -10.59
C LEU A 113 -12.44 0.72 -9.16
N ALA A 114 -11.16 0.63 -8.75
CA ALA A 114 -10.73 1.10 -7.44
C ALA A 114 -10.68 2.64 -7.35
N HIS A 115 -10.86 3.18 -6.14
CA HIS A 115 -10.64 4.61 -5.85
C HIS A 115 -9.15 4.92 -5.86
N VAL A 116 -8.73 5.93 -6.62
CA VAL A 116 -7.34 6.38 -6.68
C VAL A 116 -7.19 7.69 -5.94
N TYR A 117 -6.27 7.71 -4.98
CA TYR A 117 -5.94 8.88 -4.17
C TYR A 117 -4.54 9.38 -4.56
N PRO A 118 -4.43 10.48 -5.33
CA PRO A 118 -3.15 11.02 -5.72
C PRO A 118 -2.35 11.54 -4.53
N ILE A 119 -1.05 11.26 -4.52
CA ILE A 119 -0.08 11.92 -3.65
C ILE A 119 0.64 12.96 -4.51
N GLY A 120 0.61 14.23 -4.10
CA GLY A 120 1.26 15.31 -4.83
C GLY A 120 2.78 15.32 -4.61
N ALA A 121 3.52 15.81 -5.60
CA ALA A 121 4.96 16.03 -5.46
C ALA A 121 5.24 17.19 -4.50
N LEU A 122 6.22 17.05 -3.60
CA LEU A 122 6.66 18.13 -2.71
C LEU A 122 7.38 19.23 -3.47
N THR A 123 8.19 18.85 -4.47
CA THR A 123 8.95 19.80 -5.28
C THR A 123 8.64 19.61 -6.76
N ARG A 124 8.80 20.70 -7.51
CA ARG A 124 8.57 20.70 -8.96
C ARG A 124 9.51 19.70 -9.62
N GLN A 125 8.96 18.89 -10.53
CA GLN A 125 9.65 17.81 -11.24
C GLN A 125 10.34 16.80 -10.30
N LEU A 126 9.96 16.78 -9.01
CA LEU A 126 10.64 16.00 -7.96
C LEU A 126 12.15 16.33 -7.86
N ALA A 127 12.57 17.53 -8.25
CA ALA A 127 13.98 17.92 -8.30
C ALA A 127 14.61 18.24 -6.93
N GLY A 128 13.82 18.29 -5.87
CA GLY A 128 14.33 18.57 -4.50
C GLY A 128 14.63 20.05 -4.22
N GLU A 129 14.33 20.98 -5.14
CA GLU A 129 14.74 22.39 -5.06
C GLU A 129 13.59 23.35 -4.75
N LYS A 130 12.58 23.41 -5.62
CA LYS A 130 11.47 24.38 -5.54
C LYS A 130 10.19 23.67 -5.16
N LEU A 131 9.52 24.17 -4.11
CA LEU A 131 8.23 23.61 -3.69
C LEU A 131 7.17 23.75 -4.78
N THR A 132 6.25 22.80 -4.80
CA THR A 132 4.99 22.91 -5.54
C THR A 132 3.98 23.74 -4.76
N GLU A 133 2.88 24.11 -5.40
CA GLU A 133 1.75 24.77 -4.75
C GLU A 133 0.84 23.72 -4.08
N LEU A 134 1.18 23.31 -2.85
CA LEU A 134 0.50 22.23 -2.13
C LEU A 134 -1.02 22.45 -2.02
N SER A 135 -1.45 23.72 -1.82
CA SER A 135 -2.88 24.04 -1.74
C SER A 135 -3.62 23.83 -3.05
N ASP A 136 -2.98 24.11 -4.19
CA ASP A 136 -3.60 23.93 -5.51
C ASP A 136 -3.69 22.44 -5.86
N LEU A 137 -2.64 21.68 -5.55
CA LEU A 137 -2.63 20.23 -5.70
C LEU A 137 -3.69 19.55 -4.81
N THR A 138 -3.89 20.05 -3.58
CA THR A 138 -4.96 19.55 -2.69
C THR A 138 -6.34 19.83 -3.28
N ARG A 139 -6.57 21.02 -3.83
CA ARG A 139 -7.84 21.35 -4.52
C ARG A 139 -8.09 20.49 -5.75
N ALA A 140 -7.03 20.06 -6.42
CA ALA A 140 -7.11 19.15 -7.57
C ALA A 140 -7.36 17.68 -7.17
N GLY A 141 -7.21 17.31 -5.87
CA GLY A 141 -7.52 15.99 -5.36
C GLY A 141 -6.39 15.26 -4.63
N CYS A 142 -5.21 15.87 -4.44
CA CYS A 142 -4.15 15.28 -3.64
C CYS A 142 -4.53 15.21 -2.16
N ILE A 143 -4.26 14.07 -1.51
CA ILE A 143 -4.57 13.83 -0.10
C ILE A 143 -3.34 13.94 0.82
N ALA A 144 -2.16 13.89 0.26
CA ALA A 144 -0.87 14.01 0.95
C ALA A 144 0.22 14.39 -0.06
N PHE A 145 1.44 14.61 0.41
CA PHE A 145 2.56 15.01 -0.43
C PHE A 145 3.79 14.16 -0.17
N SER A 146 4.56 13.90 -1.22
CA SER A 146 5.75 13.05 -1.16
C SER A 146 6.81 13.51 -2.16
N GLN A 147 8.05 13.12 -1.89
CA GLN A 147 9.15 13.25 -2.85
C GLN A 147 9.42 11.93 -3.58
N ALA A 148 8.58 10.91 -3.36
CA ALA A 148 8.78 9.54 -3.84
C ALA A 148 10.18 9.00 -3.46
N LYS A 149 10.96 8.57 -4.44
CA LYS A 149 12.34 8.09 -4.24
C LYS A 149 13.41 9.17 -4.50
N GLN A 150 13.00 10.36 -4.95
CA GLN A 150 13.95 11.42 -5.28
C GLN A 150 14.46 12.11 -4.00
N PRO A 151 15.73 12.50 -3.94
CA PRO A 151 16.28 13.15 -2.76
C PRO A 151 15.81 14.60 -2.60
N ILE A 152 15.84 15.08 -1.37
CA ILE A 152 15.89 16.51 -1.03
C ILE A 152 17.16 16.71 -0.23
N ASP A 153 18.22 17.22 -0.86
CA ASP A 153 19.52 17.38 -0.25
C ASP A 153 19.58 18.58 0.67
N ASP A 154 18.89 19.66 0.28
CA ASP A 154 18.76 20.84 1.10
C ASP A 154 17.67 20.63 2.17
N THR A 155 18.12 20.40 3.42
CA THR A 155 17.23 20.27 4.57
C THR A 155 16.37 21.51 4.81
N GLN A 156 16.78 22.71 4.33
CA GLN A 156 15.95 23.90 4.40
C GLN A 156 14.72 23.78 3.50
N VAL A 157 14.85 23.20 2.31
CA VAL A 157 13.73 22.93 1.42
C VAL A 157 12.74 21.96 2.10
N LEU A 158 13.24 20.88 2.71
CA LEU A 158 12.40 19.94 3.44
C LEU A 158 11.71 20.61 4.65
N LEU A 159 12.44 21.43 5.42
CA LEU A 159 11.86 22.18 6.54
C LEU A 159 10.71 23.10 6.06
N ARG A 160 10.91 23.84 4.96
CA ARG A 160 9.89 24.72 4.38
C ARG A 160 8.67 23.94 3.90
N ALA A 161 8.89 22.78 3.25
CA ALA A 161 7.80 21.89 2.85
C ALA A 161 6.98 21.43 4.06
N MET A 162 7.65 21.03 5.14
CA MET A 162 6.99 20.58 6.36
C MET A 162 6.24 21.73 7.07
N GLN A 163 6.80 22.94 7.13
CA GLN A 163 6.13 24.12 7.65
C GLN A 163 4.86 24.47 6.86
N TYR A 164 4.97 24.44 5.52
CA TYR A 164 3.82 24.68 4.64
C TYR A 164 2.72 23.63 4.89
N ALA A 165 3.09 22.35 4.86
CA ALA A 165 2.15 21.26 5.10
C ALA A 165 1.48 21.35 6.49
N ALA A 166 2.26 21.66 7.55
CA ALA A 166 1.75 21.82 8.91
C ALA A 166 0.73 22.95 9.02
N THR A 167 0.97 24.08 8.34
CA THR A 167 0.08 25.26 8.35
C THR A 167 -1.33 24.91 7.85
N PHE A 168 -1.44 24.02 6.87
CA PHE A 168 -2.71 23.61 6.26
C PHE A 168 -3.21 22.23 6.72
N GLY A 169 -2.51 21.57 7.64
CA GLY A 169 -2.86 20.25 8.14
C GLY A 169 -2.63 19.11 7.14
N TYR A 170 -1.78 19.32 6.13
CA TYR A 170 -1.45 18.31 5.14
C TYR A 170 -0.49 17.26 5.73
N ALA A 171 -0.56 16.03 5.22
CA ALA A 171 0.38 14.98 5.58
C ALA A 171 1.55 14.94 4.60
N ILE A 172 2.76 14.73 5.13
CA ILE A 172 3.95 14.45 4.32
C ILE A 172 4.31 12.98 4.46
N ARG A 173 4.58 12.34 3.32
CA ARG A 173 4.97 10.95 3.21
C ARG A 173 6.38 10.87 2.62
N LEU A 174 7.33 10.38 3.38
CA LEU A 174 8.72 10.27 2.96
C LEU A 174 9.16 8.81 2.92
N ARG A 175 9.87 8.43 1.85
CA ARG A 175 10.69 7.23 1.85
C ARG A 175 12.06 7.61 2.43
N PRO A 176 12.38 7.14 3.63
CA PRO A 176 13.61 7.55 4.29
C PRO A 176 14.82 6.85 3.66
N GLN A 177 15.66 7.61 2.98
CA GLN A 177 16.94 7.14 2.48
C GLN A 177 17.87 8.33 2.20
N ASP A 178 19.03 8.36 2.84
CA ASP A 178 20.11 9.25 2.47
C ASP A 178 20.70 8.77 1.15
N HIS A 179 20.64 9.63 0.10
CA HIS A 179 21.01 9.22 -1.23
C HIS A 179 22.53 9.18 -1.43
N HIS A 180 23.30 9.96 -0.66
CA HIS A 180 24.77 9.91 -0.72
C HIS A 180 25.31 8.58 -0.18
N LEU A 181 24.72 8.10 0.93
CA LEU A 181 25.05 6.79 1.50
C LEU A 181 24.51 5.62 0.68
N ALA A 182 23.43 5.84 -0.07
CA ALA A 182 22.81 4.82 -0.91
C ALA A 182 23.30 4.85 -2.36
N ARG A 183 24.17 5.81 -2.74
CA ARG A 183 24.65 5.99 -4.12
C ARG A 183 25.22 4.70 -4.68
N ASP A 184 24.80 4.37 -5.90
CA ASP A 184 25.23 3.18 -6.64
C ASP A 184 24.95 1.85 -5.95
N GLY A 185 24.29 1.88 -4.79
CA GLY A 185 23.90 0.70 -4.03
C GLY A 185 22.70 -0.02 -4.67
N VAL A 186 22.76 -1.35 -4.66
CA VAL A 186 21.77 -2.19 -5.30
C VAL A 186 21.21 -3.30 -4.39
N ALA A 187 21.86 -3.54 -3.26
CA ALA A 187 21.52 -4.56 -2.28
C ALA A 187 21.77 -4.05 -0.86
N HIS A 188 21.36 -4.80 0.16
CA HIS A 188 21.75 -4.54 1.54
C HIS A 188 23.26 -4.65 1.72
N ASP A 189 23.87 -3.68 2.40
CA ASP A 189 25.29 -3.74 2.77
C ASP A 189 25.49 -4.81 3.85
N GLY A 190 25.85 -6.01 3.40
CA GLY A 190 25.96 -7.19 4.25
C GLY A 190 26.74 -8.31 3.58
N GLU A 191 26.71 -9.48 4.19
CA GLU A 191 27.44 -10.67 3.75
C GLU A 191 27.05 -11.11 2.33
N VAL A 192 25.74 -11.04 1.99
CA VAL A 192 25.23 -11.44 0.68
C VAL A 192 25.77 -10.53 -0.42
N ALA A 193 25.67 -9.21 -0.23
CA ALA A 193 26.19 -8.24 -1.21
C ALA A 193 27.71 -8.42 -1.40
N SER A 194 28.47 -8.57 -0.30
CA SER A 194 29.90 -8.78 -0.35
C SER A 194 30.27 -10.05 -1.12
N ARG A 195 29.56 -11.16 -0.87
CA ARG A 195 29.77 -12.44 -1.57
C ARG A 195 29.46 -12.36 -3.07
N LEU A 196 28.43 -11.59 -3.42
CA LEU A 196 27.99 -11.43 -4.81
C LEU A 196 28.72 -10.30 -5.55
N GLY A 197 29.57 -9.53 -4.87
CA GLY A 197 30.26 -8.36 -5.46
C GLY A 197 29.29 -7.21 -5.81
N LEU A 198 28.17 -7.10 -5.09
CA LEU A 198 27.19 -6.04 -5.28
C LEU A 198 27.50 -4.84 -4.39
N THR A 199 27.26 -3.62 -4.90
CA THR A 199 27.38 -2.41 -4.08
C THR A 199 26.27 -2.38 -3.04
N GLY A 200 26.66 -2.23 -1.76
CA GLY A 200 25.76 -2.25 -0.62
C GLY A 200 25.11 -0.89 -0.33
N ILE A 201 23.90 -0.91 0.20
CA ILE A 201 23.20 0.23 0.82
C ILE A 201 23.19 -0.02 2.32
N PRO A 202 23.96 0.75 3.11
CA PRO A 202 24.03 0.55 4.56
C PRO A 202 22.71 0.90 5.26
N VAL A 203 22.45 0.28 6.39
CA VAL A 203 21.25 0.58 7.21
C VAL A 203 21.24 2.04 7.65
N CYS A 204 22.41 2.65 7.89
CA CYS A 204 22.49 4.05 8.28
C CYS A 204 21.96 5.02 7.20
N ALA A 205 21.88 4.64 5.94
CA ALA A 205 21.22 5.45 4.92
C ALA A 205 19.71 5.66 5.24
N GLU A 206 19.06 4.64 5.78
CA GLU A 206 17.66 4.73 6.25
C GLU A 206 17.57 5.49 7.58
N THR A 207 18.38 5.14 8.57
CA THR A 207 18.23 5.69 9.92
C THR A 207 18.63 7.16 10.03
N ILE A 208 19.59 7.64 9.26
CA ILE A 208 19.95 9.07 9.16
C ILE A 208 18.79 9.85 8.56
N ALA A 209 18.21 9.39 7.48
CA ALA A 209 17.07 10.03 6.85
C ALA A 209 15.83 10.04 7.77
N ILE A 210 15.57 8.96 8.51
CA ILE A 210 14.51 8.90 9.53
C ILE A 210 14.80 9.94 10.62
N GLY A 211 16.04 9.99 11.15
CA GLY A 211 16.43 10.92 12.21
C GLY A 211 16.21 12.38 11.79
N THR A 212 16.64 12.73 10.57
CA THR A 212 16.43 14.06 10.00
C THR A 212 14.94 14.39 9.85
N ALA A 213 14.15 13.49 9.28
CA ALA A 213 12.71 13.68 9.10
C ALA A 213 11.97 13.84 10.43
N LEU A 214 12.29 13.03 11.44
CA LEU A 214 11.69 13.10 12.77
C LEU A 214 12.06 14.41 13.49
N GLN A 215 13.31 14.86 13.36
CA GLN A 215 13.75 16.13 13.98
C GLN A 215 12.98 17.32 13.39
N LEU A 216 12.86 17.37 12.05
CA LEU A 216 12.11 18.43 11.36
C LEU A 216 10.59 18.33 11.64
N ALA A 217 10.05 17.13 11.72
CA ALA A 217 8.64 16.93 12.06
C ALA A 217 8.33 17.36 13.49
N ARG A 218 9.25 17.15 14.43
CA ARG A 218 9.11 17.63 15.83
C ARG A 218 9.06 19.17 15.90
N GLU A 219 9.90 19.84 15.11
CA GLU A 219 9.97 21.29 15.04
C GLU A 219 8.71 21.90 14.40
N THR A 220 8.15 21.26 13.38
CA THR A 220 7.06 21.80 12.59
C THR A 220 5.67 21.35 13.04
N GLY A 221 5.58 20.23 13.76
CA GLY A 221 4.31 19.61 14.12
C GLY A 221 3.57 18.94 12.95
N VAL A 222 4.23 18.75 11.81
CA VAL A 222 3.62 18.14 10.61
C VAL A 222 3.22 16.68 10.87
N ARG A 223 2.13 16.23 10.25
CA ARG A 223 1.79 14.82 10.21
C ARG A 223 2.74 14.10 9.24
N LEU A 224 3.63 13.27 9.80
CA LEU A 224 4.65 12.55 9.05
C LEU A 224 4.28 11.08 8.91
N HIS A 225 4.41 10.58 7.68
CA HIS A 225 4.37 9.14 7.40
C HIS A 225 5.69 8.70 6.77
N LEU A 226 6.33 7.70 7.36
CA LEU A 226 7.57 7.11 6.87
C LEU A 226 7.23 5.83 6.09
N SER A 227 7.35 5.92 4.77
CA SER A 227 6.94 4.86 3.86
C SER A 227 8.04 3.83 3.64
N ARG A 228 7.66 2.55 3.63
CA ARG A 228 8.51 1.43 3.21
C ARG A 228 9.78 1.30 4.06
N LEU A 229 9.61 1.24 5.39
CA LEU A 229 10.73 0.93 6.28
C LEU A 229 11.29 -0.45 5.93
N SER A 230 12.60 -0.58 5.98
CA SER A 230 13.30 -1.80 5.59
C SER A 230 14.18 -2.40 6.68
N SER A 231 14.43 -1.70 7.79
CA SER A 231 15.36 -2.15 8.84
C SER A 231 14.77 -2.17 10.24
N ALA A 232 15.30 -3.05 11.08
CA ALA A 232 15.01 -3.12 12.52
C ALA A 232 15.34 -1.79 13.22
N ALA A 233 16.45 -1.15 12.85
CA ALA A 233 16.86 0.12 13.41
C ALA A 233 15.89 1.26 13.04
N GLY A 234 15.38 1.28 11.80
CA GLY A 234 14.35 2.22 11.37
C GLY A 234 13.05 2.07 12.15
N VAL A 235 12.58 0.84 12.33
CA VAL A 235 11.42 0.51 13.17
C VAL A 235 11.60 1.01 14.62
N ALA A 236 12.79 0.80 15.20
CA ALA A 236 13.07 1.24 16.57
C ALA A 236 12.98 2.77 16.72
N LEU A 237 13.47 3.55 15.74
CA LEU A 237 13.37 5.00 15.74
C LEU A 237 11.91 5.48 15.68
N VAL A 238 11.08 4.86 14.83
CA VAL A 238 9.65 5.21 14.74
C VAL A 238 8.92 4.84 16.03
N ARG A 239 9.21 3.69 16.61
CA ARG A 239 8.63 3.25 17.89
C ARG A 239 8.92 4.27 19.00
N GLU A 240 10.16 4.73 19.11
CA GLU A 240 10.56 5.73 20.08
C GLU A 240 9.89 7.09 19.82
N ALA A 241 9.80 7.52 18.56
CA ALA A 241 9.12 8.75 18.21
C ALA A 241 7.62 8.71 18.62
N ARG A 242 6.92 7.60 18.37
CA ARG A 242 5.51 7.43 18.81
C ARG A 242 5.40 7.39 20.34
N ARG A 243 6.33 6.74 21.02
CA ARG A 243 6.34 6.69 22.50
C ARG A 243 6.49 8.08 23.11
N THR A 244 7.17 9.00 22.44
CA THR A 244 7.30 10.41 22.85
C THR A 244 6.15 11.31 22.38
N GLY A 245 5.08 10.73 21.82
CA GLY A 245 3.86 11.45 21.42
C GLY A 245 3.91 12.14 20.06
N MET A 246 4.89 11.82 19.20
CA MET A 246 4.93 12.38 17.83
C MET A 246 3.82 11.81 16.96
N ALA A 247 3.22 12.65 16.13
CA ALA A 247 2.25 12.28 15.10
C ALA A 247 2.94 11.64 13.88
N VAL A 248 3.59 10.48 14.09
CA VAL A 248 4.30 9.72 13.05
C VAL A 248 3.65 8.35 12.84
N THR A 249 3.50 7.98 11.58
CA THR A 249 3.05 6.65 11.15
C THR A 249 4.07 6.05 10.18
N CYS A 250 4.01 4.74 9.96
CA CYS A 250 4.86 4.08 8.97
C CYS A 250 4.17 2.90 8.32
N ASP A 251 4.71 2.49 7.19
CA ASP A 251 4.39 1.23 6.53
C ASP A 251 5.64 0.40 6.22
N VAL A 252 5.39 -0.86 5.94
CA VAL A 252 6.36 -1.83 5.42
C VAL A 252 5.76 -2.48 4.18
N THR A 253 6.59 -2.91 3.23
CA THR A 253 6.06 -3.58 2.05
C THR A 253 5.75 -5.02 2.35
N ILE A 254 4.74 -5.57 1.69
CA ILE A 254 4.39 -6.98 1.83
C ILE A 254 5.55 -7.91 1.43
N HIS A 255 6.39 -7.48 0.49
CA HIS A 255 7.56 -8.22 0.04
C HIS A 255 8.60 -8.37 1.16
N HIS A 256 8.88 -7.28 1.89
CA HIS A 256 9.85 -7.28 3.01
C HIS A 256 9.39 -8.07 4.23
N LEU A 257 8.12 -8.46 4.31
CA LEU A 257 7.64 -9.37 5.35
C LEU A 257 7.94 -10.85 5.04
N HIS A 258 8.30 -11.18 3.80
CA HIS A 258 8.54 -12.56 3.38
C HIS A 258 9.97 -12.81 2.92
N LEU A 259 10.62 -11.81 2.34
CA LEU A 259 11.91 -11.92 1.70
C LEU A 259 13.02 -11.24 2.50
N SER A 260 14.23 -11.71 2.33
CA SER A 260 15.47 -11.14 2.85
C SER A 260 16.51 -11.00 1.73
N ASP A 261 17.67 -10.46 2.03
CA ASP A 261 18.80 -10.38 1.08
C ASP A 261 19.24 -11.74 0.56
N MET A 262 18.99 -12.82 1.31
CA MET A 262 19.28 -14.20 0.87
C MET A 262 18.48 -14.60 -0.38
N ASP A 263 17.28 -13.99 -0.59
CA ASP A 263 16.41 -14.27 -1.72
C ASP A 263 16.91 -13.67 -3.04
N ILE A 264 17.98 -12.84 -3.02
CA ILE A 264 18.72 -12.45 -4.23
C ILE A 264 19.29 -13.70 -4.93
N GLY A 265 19.56 -14.77 -4.16
CA GLY A 265 19.99 -16.05 -4.69
C GLY A 265 21.21 -15.93 -5.59
N TYR A 266 21.05 -16.33 -6.84
CA TYR A 266 22.06 -16.20 -7.89
C TYR A 266 21.69 -15.09 -8.87
N PHE A 267 21.64 -13.83 -8.33
CA PHE A 267 21.30 -12.62 -9.09
C PHE A 267 19.88 -12.58 -9.67
N ASP A 268 18.89 -13.05 -8.92
CA ASP A 268 17.48 -12.95 -9.33
C ASP A 268 17.05 -11.47 -9.38
N SER A 269 16.87 -10.95 -10.59
CA SER A 269 16.43 -9.56 -10.82
C SER A 269 15.03 -9.27 -10.27
N HIS A 270 14.18 -10.28 -10.05
CA HIS A 270 12.88 -10.11 -9.41
C HIS A 270 13.01 -9.75 -7.91
N ALA A 271 14.13 -10.11 -7.28
CA ALA A 271 14.48 -9.72 -5.92
C ALA A 271 15.16 -8.32 -5.84
N ARG A 272 15.21 -7.58 -6.95
CA ARG A 272 15.73 -6.21 -6.99
C ARG A 272 14.66 -5.23 -6.52
N PHE A 273 14.79 -4.75 -5.27
CA PHE A 273 13.87 -3.80 -4.63
C PHE A 273 14.56 -2.48 -4.26
N ASP A 274 13.75 -1.45 -4.04
CA ASP A 274 14.14 -0.15 -3.49
C ASP A 274 13.06 0.37 -2.53
N PRO A 275 13.28 0.30 -1.19
CA PRO A 275 14.51 -0.08 -0.49
C PRO A 275 14.91 -1.55 -0.73
N PRO A 276 16.21 -1.90 -0.55
CA PRO A 276 16.67 -3.26 -0.78
C PRO A 276 16.12 -4.22 0.27
N LEU A 277 15.97 -5.48 -0.09
CA LEU A 277 15.77 -6.55 0.87
C LEU A 277 16.93 -6.58 1.86
N ARG A 278 16.62 -6.59 3.15
CA ARG A 278 17.60 -6.56 4.24
C ARG A 278 17.82 -7.96 4.83
N SER A 279 18.58 -8.03 5.91
CA SER A 279 18.85 -9.29 6.62
C SER A 279 17.56 -9.97 7.12
N ALA A 280 17.64 -11.26 7.39
CA ALA A 280 16.54 -12.00 8.02
C ALA A 280 16.10 -11.38 9.37
N SER A 281 17.05 -10.85 10.16
CA SER A 281 16.73 -10.18 11.41
C SER A 281 15.95 -8.85 11.20
N ASP A 282 16.25 -8.10 10.12
CA ASP A 282 15.48 -6.93 9.76
C ASP A 282 14.06 -7.33 9.33
N ARG A 283 13.92 -8.33 8.44
CA ARG A 283 12.61 -8.89 8.07
C ARG A 283 11.78 -9.26 9.31
N ASP A 284 12.36 -9.97 10.24
CA ASP A 284 11.65 -10.43 11.45
C ASP A 284 11.21 -9.25 12.33
N ALA A 285 12.01 -8.17 12.40
CA ALA A 285 11.64 -6.93 13.08
C ALA A 285 10.48 -6.20 12.38
N LEU A 286 10.46 -6.17 11.04
CA LEU A 286 9.34 -5.62 10.26
C LEU A 286 8.06 -6.42 10.50
N ARG A 287 8.15 -7.75 10.50
CA ARG A 287 7.04 -8.67 10.81
C ARG A 287 6.44 -8.39 12.19
N ALA A 288 7.29 -8.20 13.20
CA ALA A 288 6.88 -7.87 14.56
C ALA A 288 6.22 -6.48 14.63
N ALA A 289 6.76 -5.49 13.92
CA ALA A 289 6.21 -4.14 13.86
C ALA A 289 4.82 -4.09 13.20
N ALA A 290 4.61 -4.89 12.17
CA ALA A 290 3.28 -5.05 11.58
C ALA A 290 2.33 -5.80 12.52
N ALA A 291 2.80 -6.85 13.22
CA ALA A 291 1.99 -7.63 14.15
C ALA A 291 1.48 -6.82 15.34
N ASP A 292 2.30 -5.96 15.92
CA ASP A 292 1.93 -5.12 17.06
C ASP A 292 1.23 -3.79 16.68
N GLY A 293 1.04 -3.53 15.40
CA GLY A 293 0.30 -2.36 14.91
C GLY A 293 1.12 -1.08 14.85
N LEU A 294 2.43 -1.16 14.94
CA LEU A 294 3.30 -0.02 14.69
C LEU A 294 3.28 0.37 13.21
N ALA A 295 3.35 -0.61 12.32
CA ALA A 295 3.39 -0.43 10.87
C ALA A 295 2.15 -1.00 10.18
N SER A 296 1.62 -0.28 9.19
CA SER A 296 0.70 -0.83 8.19
C SER A 296 1.47 -1.60 7.12
N ILE A 297 0.76 -2.32 6.27
CA ILE A 297 1.33 -3.06 5.15
C ILE A 297 0.90 -2.40 3.85
N CYS A 298 1.83 -2.21 2.91
CA CYS A 298 1.53 -1.78 1.54
C CYS A 298 2.01 -2.80 0.51
N SER A 299 1.43 -2.75 -0.68
CA SER A 299 1.86 -3.60 -1.78
C SER A 299 3.20 -3.15 -2.38
N ASP A 300 3.49 -1.86 -2.33
CA ASP A 300 4.55 -1.18 -3.11
C ASP A 300 4.55 -1.61 -4.58
N HIS A 301 3.35 -1.77 -5.10
CA HIS A 301 3.14 -2.22 -6.47
C HIS A 301 3.89 -1.36 -7.47
N THR A 302 4.80 -1.99 -8.18
CA THR A 302 5.68 -1.34 -9.17
C THR A 302 5.80 -2.28 -10.37
N PRO A 303 4.88 -2.17 -11.35
CA PRO A 303 4.98 -2.94 -12.59
C PRO A 303 6.21 -2.51 -13.39
N VAL A 304 6.97 -3.47 -13.86
CA VAL A 304 8.18 -3.31 -14.66
C VAL A 304 8.04 -4.20 -15.88
N ASP A 305 8.39 -3.68 -17.04
CA ASP A 305 8.44 -4.44 -18.28
C ASP A 305 9.44 -5.58 -18.20
N GLU A 306 9.20 -6.64 -18.96
CA GLU A 306 10.05 -7.82 -18.96
C GLU A 306 11.50 -7.48 -19.26
N ASP A 307 11.77 -6.62 -20.24
CA ASP A 307 13.11 -6.17 -20.61
C ASP A 307 13.87 -5.54 -19.43
N GLY A 308 13.17 -4.77 -18.59
CA GLY A 308 13.76 -4.16 -17.39
C GLY A 308 14.17 -5.17 -16.32
N LYS A 309 13.63 -6.39 -16.37
CA LYS A 309 14.00 -7.49 -15.46
C LYS A 309 14.99 -8.49 -16.08
N GLN A 310 15.21 -8.46 -17.38
CA GLN A 310 16.20 -9.30 -18.05
C GLN A 310 17.64 -8.74 -17.95
N LEU A 311 17.78 -7.50 -17.47
CA LEU A 311 19.09 -6.88 -17.24
C LEU A 311 19.83 -7.55 -16.08
N PRO A 312 21.18 -7.46 -16.03
CA PRO A 312 21.95 -7.87 -14.87
C PRO A 312 21.39 -7.27 -13.57
N PHE A 313 21.48 -7.96 -12.44
CA PHE A 313 20.86 -7.54 -11.18
C PHE A 313 21.10 -6.08 -10.81
N ALA A 314 22.32 -5.59 -10.97
CA ALA A 314 22.69 -4.21 -10.63
C ALA A 314 22.01 -3.17 -11.55
N GLU A 315 21.71 -3.53 -12.80
CA GLU A 315 21.09 -2.68 -13.81
C GLU A 315 19.59 -2.88 -13.92
N ALA A 316 19.05 -3.98 -13.35
CA ALA A 316 17.65 -4.30 -13.38
C ALA A 316 16.81 -3.22 -12.69
N VAL A 317 15.64 -2.90 -13.26
CA VAL A 317 14.73 -1.92 -12.70
C VAL A 317 14.16 -2.44 -11.38
N PRO A 318 14.30 -1.71 -10.26
CA PRO A 318 13.81 -2.16 -8.96
C PRO A 318 12.29 -2.11 -8.87
N GLY A 319 11.70 -3.05 -8.15
CA GLY A 319 10.28 -3.14 -7.86
C GLY A 319 9.65 -4.46 -8.26
N ALA A 320 8.46 -4.70 -7.73
CA ALA A 320 7.66 -5.89 -8.03
C ALA A 320 6.17 -5.55 -8.06
N THR A 321 5.40 -6.37 -8.77
CA THR A 321 3.93 -6.33 -8.67
C THR A 321 3.48 -6.87 -7.32
N GLY A 322 2.50 -6.23 -6.69
CA GLY A 322 2.07 -6.56 -5.33
C GLY A 322 0.57 -6.48 -5.09
N LEU A 323 -0.22 -5.77 -5.92
CA LEU A 323 -1.66 -5.56 -5.67
C LEU A 323 -2.43 -6.88 -5.54
N GLU A 324 -2.20 -7.84 -6.43
CA GLU A 324 -2.88 -9.14 -6.40
C GLU A 324 -2.30 -10.10 -5.37
N LEU A 325 -1.11 -9.78 -4.83
CA LEU A 325 -0.41 -10.58 -3.84
C LEU A 325 -0.57 -10.04 -2.41
N LEU A 326 -1.11 -8.83 -2.24
CA LEU A 326 -1.26 -8.18 -0.94
C LEU A 326 -2.07 -9.06 0.02
N LEU A 327 -3.23 -9.55 -0.39
CA LEU A 327 -4.08 -10.41 0.43
C LEU A 327 -3.43 -11.76 0.74
N PRO A 328 -3.06 -12.61 -0.25
CA PRO A 328 -2.54 -13.95 0.04
C PRO A 328 -1.24 -13.92 0.85
N LEU A 329 -0.34 -12.97 0.59
CA LEU A 329 0.87 -12.82 1.39
C LEU A 329 0.56 -12.31 2.82
N THR A 330 -0.44 -11.44 3.00
CA THR A 330 -0.89 -11.04 4.35
C THR A 330 -1.46 -12.22 5.12
N LEU A 331 -2.25 -13.08 4.47
CA LEU A 331 -2.78 -14.30 5.10
C LEU A 331 -1.64 -15.26 5.51
N LYS A 332 -0.66 -15.48 4.64
CA LYS A 332 0.52 -16.28 4.91
C LYS A 332 1.32 -15.72 6.10
N TRP A 333 1.59 -14.42 6.13
CA TRP A 333 2.26 -13.76 7.26
C TRP A 333 1.47 -13.93 8.56
N ALA A 334 0.14 -13.76 8.52
CA ALA A 334 -0.71 -13.92 9.69
C ALA A 334 -0.66 -15.34 10.25
N GLU A 335 -0.71 -16.36 9.38
CA GLU A 335 -0.59 -17.77 9.76
C GLU A 335 0.76 -18.06 10.42
N GLU A 336 1.86 -17.63 9.81
CA GLU A 336 3.21 -17.84 10.32
C GLU A 336 3.44 -17.12 11.66
N MET A 337 2.87 -15.94 11.85
CA MET A 337 2.93 -15.17 13.09
C MET A 337 1.85 -15.58 14.11
N LYS A 338 0.95 -16.50 13.76
CA LYS A 338 -0.19 -16.96 14.58
C LYS A 338 -1.09 -15.80 15.02
N LEU A 339 -1.34 -14.85 14.12
CA LEU A 339 -2.17 -13.68 14.41
C LEU A 339 -3.65 -13.98 14.15
N PRO A 340 -4.57 -13.35 14.90
CA PRO A 340 -5.97 -13.32 14.53
C PRO A 340 -6.14 -12.69 13.14
N LEU A 341 -7.02 -13.26 12.31
CA LEU A 341 -7.22 -12.77 10.95
C LEU A 341 -7.70 -11.30 10.92
N SER A 342 -8.51 -10.92 11.91
CA SER A 342 -8.96 -9.51 12.07
C SER A 342 -7.79 -8.55 12.28
N ALA A 343 -6.75 -8.95 13.06
CA ALA A 343 -5.56 -8.13 13.25
C ALA A 343 -4.74 -7.99 11.97
N ALA A 344 -4.62 -9.06 11.17
CA ALA A 344 -3.92 -9.00 9.88
C ALA A 344 -4.67 -8.15 8.87
N LEU A 345 -5.99 -8.33 8.76
CA LEU A 345 -6.83 -7.52 7.85
C LEU A 345 -6.81 -6.04 8.22
N ALA A 346 -6.71 -5.69 9.51
CA ALA A 346 -6.58 -4.29 9.93
C ALA A 346 -5.39 -3.59 9.23
N ARG A 347 -4.26 -4.29 9.04
CA ARG A 347 -3.02 -3.75 8.43
C ARG A 347 -3.17 -3.37 6.97
N ILE A 348 -4.18 -3.91 6.29
CA ILE A 348 -4.45 -3.68 4.86
C ILE A 348 -5.88 -3.14 4.60
N THR A 349 -6.59 -2.70 5.65
CA THR A 349 -7.92 -2.09 5.54
C THR A 349 -8.02 -0.79 6.32
N CYS A 350 -8.40 -0.83 7.60
CA CYS A 350 -8.68 0.36 8.40
C CYS A 350 -7.43 1.17 8.78
N ASP A 351 -6.28 0.53 8.99
CA ASP A 351 -5.06 1.23 9.36
C ASP A 351 -4.52 2.10 8.21
N PRO A 352 -4.34 1.55 6.98
CA PRO A 352 -3.95 2.40 5.85
C PRO A 352 -5.00 3.48 5.52
N ALA A 353 -6.30 3.19 5.67
CA ALA A 353 -7.34 4.20 5.49
C ALA A 353 -7.19 5.36 6.49
N ALA A 354 -6.89 5.06 7.75
CA ALA A 354 -6.63 6.06 8.79
C ALA A 354 -5.36 6.89 8.49
N ILE A 355 -4.29 6.26 8.00
CA ILE A 355 -3.05 6.93 7.57
C ILE A 355 -3.33 7.91 6.42
N LEU A 356 -4.13 7.50 5.43
CA LEU A 356 -4.51 8.33 4.29
C LEU A 356 -5.56 9.41 4.66
N GLY A 357 -6.30 9.22 5.76
CA GLY A 357 -7.39 10.11 6.16
C GLY A 357 -8.61 10.01 5.23
N ILE A 358 -8.89 8.81 4.71
CA ILE A 358 -9.98 8.56 3.75
C ILE A 358 -11.12 7.75 4.36
N GLU A 359 -12.33 7.89 3.82
CA GLU A 359 -13.51 7.10 4.18
C GLU A 359 -13.45 5.74 3.47
N ALA A 360 -12.66 4.79 3.99
CA ALA A 360 -12.48 3.44 3.46
C ALA A 360 -12.14 2.45 4.59
N GLY A 361 -12.02 1.17 4.27
CA GLY A 361 -11.54 0.12 5.17
C GLY A 361 -12.47 -0.23 6.34
N ALA A 362 -13.77 0.03 6.20
CA ALA A 362 -14.80 -0.30 7.19
C ALA A 362 -16.14 -0.62 6.52
N LEU A 363 -16.96 -1.44 7.15
CA LEU A 363 -18.31 -1.83 6.70
C LEU A 363 -19.41 -1.45 7.70
N GLY A 364 -19.17 -0.45 8.53
CA GLY A 364 -20.20 0.07 9.44
C GLY A 364 -21.44 0.59 8.71
N LEU A 365 -22.56 0.71 9.43
CA LEU A 365 -23.78 1.28 8.87
C LEU A 365 -23.52 2.66 8.25
N GLY A 366 -23.91 2.84 7.00
CA GLY A 366 -23.73 4.07 6.23
C GLY A 366 -22.34 4.20 5.56
N SER A 367 -21.37 3.32 5.84
CA SER A 367 -20.07 3.31 5.16
C SER A 367 -20.24 3.05 3.66
N LEU A 368 -19.27 3.50 2.86
CA LEU A 368 -19.18 3.09 1.45
C LEU A 368 -19.19 1.57 1.35
N ALA A 369 -19.95 1.05 0.40
CA ALA A 369 -20.04 -0.39 0.18
C ALA A 369 -18.88 -0.89 -0.69
N ASP A 370 -17.65 -0.69 -0.18
CA ASP A 370 -16.42 -1.21 -0.73
C ASP A 370 -16.10 -2.52 0.00
N VAL A 371 -16.26 -3.64 -0.69
CA VAL A 371 -16.23 -4.98 -0.07
C VAL A 371 -15.29 -5.89 -0.83
N CYS A 372 -14.47 -6.63 -0.08
CA CYS A 372 -13.70 -7.76 -0.58
C CYS A 372 -14.31 -9.06 -0.03
N ILE A 373 -14.64 -9.98 -0.92
CA ILE A 373 -15.10 -11.33 -0.58
C ILE A 373 -14.06 -12.31 -1.09
N PHE A 374 -13.48 -13.12 -0.22
CA PHE A 374 -12.43 -14.05 -0.58
C PHE A 374 -12.59 -15.42 0.09
N ASP A 375 -12.08 -16.44 -0.57
CA ASP A 375 -11.98 -17.81 -0.04
C ASP A 375 -10.59 -17.97 0.59
N PRO A 376 -10.47 -18.06 1.93
CA PRO A 376 -9.18 -18.13 2.60
C PRO A 376 -8.43 -19.43 2.37
N ALA A 377 -9.14 -20.49 1.96
CA ALA A 377 -8.56 -21.83 1.77
C ALA A 377 -8.31 -22.17 0.29
N ALA A 378 -8.77 -21.33 -0.65
CA ALA A 378 -8.62 -21.62 -2.06
C ALA A 378 -7.15 -21.56 -2.50
N PRO A 379 -6.55 -22.70 -2.96
CA PRO A 379 -5.19 -22.71 -3.46
C PRO A 379 -5.12 -22.13 -4.87
N TRP A 380 -4.02 -21.50 -5.20
CA TRP A 380 -3.69 -21.06 -6.54
C TRP A 380 -2.18 -20.89 -6.70
N GLN A 381 -1.69 -20.93 -7.93
CA GLN A 381 -0.29 -20.72 -8.24
C GLN A 381 -0.08 -19.34 -8.86
N VAL A 382 0.96 -18.64 -8.45
CA VAL A 382 1.36 -17.35 -9.02
C VAL A 382 2.01 -17.64 -10.37
N THR A 383 1.29 -17.38 -11.45
CA THR A 383 1.81 -17.47 -12.83
C THR A 383 1.54 -16.16 -13.56
N PRO A 384 2.27 -15.86 -14.64
CA PRO A 384 2.03 -14.65 -15.43
C PRO A 384 0.57 -14.54 -15.91
N GLU A 385 -0.07 -15.68 -16.27
CA GLU A 385 -1.45 -15.73 -16.75
C GLU A 385 -2.48 -15.52 -15.63
N ALA A 386 -2.12 -15.88 -14.40
CA ALA A 386 -2.98 -15.67 -13.23
C ALA A 386 -3.04 -14.21 -12.80
N LEU A 387 -2.01 -13.41 -13.13
CA LEU A 387 -1.92 -12.00 -12.77
C LEU A 387 -2.57 -11.11 -13.83
N ARG A 388 -3.35 -10.12 -13.39
CA ARG A 388 -4.02 -9.10 -14.22
C ARG A 388 -3.15 -7.89 -14.51
N SER A 389 -2.23 -7.55 -13.59
CA SER A 389 -1.27 -6.48 -13.79
C SER A 389 -0.53 -6.65 -15.12
N GLU A 390 -0.25 -5.55 -15.79
CA GLU A 390 0.57 -5.55 -17.00
C GLU A 390 2.00 -6.03 -16.69
N GLY A 391 2.58 -5.59 -15.58
CA GLY A 391 3.84 -6.13 -15.07
C GLY A 391 3.65 -7.54 -14.52
N LYS A 392 4.62 -8.43 -14.83
CA LYS A 392 4.67 -9.82 -14.32
C LYS A 392 5.86 -10.04 -13.38
N ASN A 393 6.50 -8.95 -13.00
CA ASN A 393 7.72 -8.91 -12.22
C ASN A 393 7.43 -9.15 -10.73
N THR A 394 7.46 -10.40 -10.31
CA THR A 394 7.35 -10.76 -8.90
C THR A 394 8.29 -11.92 -8.56
N PRO A 395 9.00 -11.87 -7.41
CA PRO A 395 9.82 -12.98 -6.95
C PRO A 395 9.01 -14.20 -6.49
N PHE A 396 7.69 -14.09 -6.45
CA PHE A 396 6.80 -15.18 -6.07
C PHE A 396 6.28 -16.01 -7.24
N LEU A 397 6.82 -15.83 -8.46
CA LEU A 397 6.43 -16.66 -9.60
C LEU A 397 6.66 -18.15 -9.30
N GLY A 398 5.66 -18.97 -9.60
CA GLY A 398 5.67 -20.41 -9.32
C GLY A 398 5.27 -20.80 -7.90
N TYR A 399 5.14 -19.86 -6.97
CA TYR A 399 4.72 -20.14 -5.59
C TYR A 399 3.24 -20.54 -5.54
N GLU A 400 2.95 -21.53 -4.71
CA GLU A 400 1.58 -21.86 -4.32
C GLU A 400 1.13 -20.93 -3.19
N MET A 401 -0.03 -20.32 -3.35
CA MET A 401 -0.65 -19.41 -2.40
C MET A 401 -2.01 -19.94 -1.99
N THR A 402 -2.45 -19.56 -0.80
CA THR A 402 -3.84 -19.71 -0.35
C THR A 402 -4.50 -18.35 -0.21
N GLY A 403 -5.82 -18.33 -0.30
CA GLY A 403 -6.56 -17.07 -0.24
C GLY A 403 -6.76 -16.45 -1.61
N ARG A 404 -7.98 -16.56 -2.15
CA ARG A 404 -8.31 -16.04 -3.47
C ARG A 404 -9.55 -15.16 -3.40
N VAL A 405 -9.43 -13.94 -3.92
CA VAL A 405 -10.56 -13.04 -4.06
C VAL A 405 -11.58 -13.64 -5.02
N ARG A 406 -12.84 -13.62 -4.60
CA ARG A 406 -13.98 -14.12 -5.39
C ARG A 406 -14.82 -12.98 -5.93
N THR A 407 -15.03 -11.93 -5.13
CA THR A 407 -15.82 -10.79 -5.55
C THR A 407 -15.32 -9.53 -4.89
N THR A 408 -15.19 -8.48 -5.67
CA THR A 408 -14.87 -7.13 -5.16
C THR A 408 -15.99 -6.18 -5.56
N LEU A 409 -16.46 -5.42 -4.57
CA LEU A 409 -17.45 -4.36 -4.77
C LEU A 409 -16.81 -3.00 -4.49
N VAL A 410 -17.12 -2.01 -5.32
CA VAL A 410 -16.74 -0.62 -5.12
C VAL A 410 -17.99 0.25 -5.24
N GLY A 411 -18.30 1.00 -4.18
CA GLY A 411 -19.52 1.81 -4.10
C GLY A 411 -20.78 0.98 -4.37
N GLY A 412 -20.83 -0.27 -3.86
CA GLY A 412 -21.96 -1.18 -4.05
C GLY A 412 -22.12 -1.74 -5.47
N ARG A 413 -21.10 -1.62 -6.32
CA ARG A 413 -21.09 -2.23 -7.66
C ARG A 413 -20.07 -3.36 -7.69
N ILE A 414 -20.45 -4.51 -8.22
CA ILE A 414 -19.51 -5.60 -8.47
C ILE A 414 -18.58 -5.16 -9.60
N VAL A 415 -17.30 -5.03 -9.30
CA VAL A 415 -16.24 -4.63 -10.25
C VAL A 415 -15.32 -5.79 -10.60
N PHE A 416 -15.33 -6.84 -9.79
CA PHE A 416 -14.63 -8.10 -10.07
C PHE A 416 -15.45 -9.29 -9.55
N ALA A 417 -15.49 -10.37 -10.34
CA ALA A 417 -16.01 -11.68 -9.96
C ALA A 417 -15.17 -12.77 -10.64
N ALA A 418 -14.64 -13.74 -9.83
CA ALA A 418 -13.80 -14.85 -10.28
C ALA A 418 -14.63 -16.10 -10.61
#